data_5e926008b6065f6a50522927cf43b1f6
#
_entry.id   5e926008b6065f6a50522927cf43b1f6
#
_cell.length_a   1.000
_cell.length_b   1.000
_cell.length_c   1.000
_cell.angle_alpha   90.00
_cell.angle_beta   90.00
_cell.angle_gamma   90.00
#
_symmetry.space_group_name_H-M   'P 1'
#
loop_
_entity.id
_entity.type
_entity.pdbx_description
1 polymer ?
#
loop_
_entity_poly.entity_id
_entity_poly.type
_entity_poly.pdbx_seq_one_letter_code
_entity_poly.pdbx_strand_id
1 'polypeptide(L)'
;MKKAILFLILFFAMSSTISYAQKNSKPNILFIAIDDLKPELGAYGNKMVKTPNIDRLAKMSTVFMSNYCQQAVCGPTRASLMTGMRPDYTKIWDLKTQMRDMNPDILTLPQYLISQGYNTVGTGKIYHPSSAIK
;
A
#
# COMPACT_ATOMS: atom_id res chain seq x y z
N MET A 1 -1.56 36.05 -48.09
CA MET A 1 -0.88 34.77 -47.94
C MET A 1 0.28 34.81 -46.92
N LYS A 2 1.26 35.71 -47.04
CA LYS A 2 2.41 35.77 -46.11
C LYS A 2 2.06 35.99 -44.62
N LYS A 3 1.03 36.79 -44.32
CA LYS A 3 0.55 37.03 -42.93
C LYS A 3 -0.12 35.78 -42.29
N ALA A 4 -0.83 34.98 -43.10
CA ALA A 4 -1.48 33.75 -42.61
C ALA A 4 -0.45 32.65 -42.28
N ILE A 5 0.61 32.54 -43.06
CA ILE A 5 1.72 31.60 -42.83
C ILE A 5 2.47 31.96 -41.54
N LEU A 6 2.70 33.25 -41.30
CA LEU A 6 3.36 33.74 -40.10
C LEU A 6 2.54 33.44 -38.85
N PHE A 7 1.21 33.58 -38.90
CA PHE A 7 0.30 33.19 -37.79
C PHE A 7 0.30 31.67 -37.50
N LEU A 8 0.34 30.87 -38.55
CA LEU A 8 0.41 29.41 -38.40
C LEU A 8 1.73 28.96 -37.77
N ILE A 9 2.85 29.58 -38.15
CA ILE A 9 4.17 29.28 -37.56
C ILE A 9 4.23 29.68 -36.08
N LEU A 10 3.66 30.87 -35.72
CA LEU A 10 3.59 31.29 -34.31
C LEU A 10 2.68 30.37 -33.47
N PHE A 11 1.56 29.91 -34.02
CA PHE A 11 0.65 29.00 -33.34
C PHE A 11 1.30 27.61 -33.10
N PHE A 12 2.07 27.13 -34.09
CA PHE A 12 2.80 25.87 -33.95
C PHE A 12 4.00 25.96 -32.98
N ALA A 13 4.65 27.11 -32.89
CA ALA A 13 5.74 27.39 -31.96
C ALA A 13 5.25 27.50 -30.50
N MET A 14 4.02 28.01 -30.28
CA MET A 14 3.41 28.06 -28.93
C MET A 14 2.90 26.71 -28.44
N SER A 15 2.60 25.75 -29.29
CA SER A 15 2.12 24.45 -28.90
C SER A 15 3.25 23.48 -28.47
N SER A 16 4.51 23.79 -28.70
CA SER A 16 5.65 22.93 -28.39
C SER A 16 6.24 23.11 -26.98
N THR A 17 5.66 23.95 -26.12
CA THR A 17 6.28 24.26 -24.80
C THR A 17 5.59 23.65 -23.59
N ILE A 18 4.65 22.71 -23.75
CA ILE A 18 4.01 22.06 -22.60
C ILE A 18 4.29 20.54 -22.62
N SER A 19 5.56 20.18 -22.62
CA SER A 19 5.99 18.89 -22.11
C SER A 19 6.96 19.13 -20.95
N TYR A 20 6.45 19.69 -19.85
CA TYR A 20 7.12 19.47 -18.58
C TYR A 20 6.99 17.99 -18.29
N ALA A 21 8.06 17.25 -18.56
CA ALA A 21 8.20 15.90 -18.03
C ALA A 21 8.03 16.01 -16.52
N GLN A 22 6.86 15.63 -16.04
CA GLN A 22 6.60 15.50 -14.61
C GLN A 22 7.65 14.53 -14.13
N LYS A 23 8.63 15.03 -13.37
CA LYS A 23 9.69 14.23 -12.78
C LYS A 23 8.95 13.19 -11.96
N ASN A 24 8.90 11.94 -12.43
CA ASN A 24 8.24 10.82 -11.77
C ASN A 24 8.98 10.53 -10.46
N SER A 25 8.80 11.42 -9.47
CA SER A 25 9.23 11.15 -8.11
C SER A 25 8.28 10.08 -7.58
N LYS A 26 8.80 8.92 -7.27
CA LYS A 26 8.03 7.86 -6.64
C LYS A 26 7.46 8.38 -5.33
N PRO A 27 6.15 8.21 -5.06
CA PRO A 27 5.54 8.69 -3.82
C PRO A 27 6.11 7.92 -2.62
N ASN A 28 6.23 8.57 -1.49
CA ASN A 28 6.49 7.88 -0.23
C ASN A 28 5.26 7.06 0.17
N ILE A 29 5.49 5.87 0.71
CA ILE A 29 4.44 4.94 1.13
C ILE A 29 4.56 4.75 2.64
N LEU A 30 3.52 5.10 3.37
CA LEU A 30 3.40 4.81 4.79
C LEU A 30 2.32 3.75 4.99
N PHE A 31 2.71 2.58 5.47
CA PHE A 31 1.80 1.50 5.83
C PHE A 31 1.68 1.39 7.35
N ILE A 32 0.47 1.56 7.88
CA ILE A 32 0.18 1.48 9.32
C ILE A 32 -0.72 0.27 9.56
N ALA A 33 -0.17 -0.77 10.19
CA ALA A 33 -0.90 -1.96 10.59
C ALA A 33 -1.24 -1.89 12.08
N ILE A 34 -2.52 -1.99 12.40
CA ILE A 34 -2.99 -2.02 13.80
C ILE A 34 -3.45 -3.45 14.11
N ASP A 35 -2.79 -4.06 15.09
CA ASP A 35 -3.11 -5.45 15.48
C ASP A 35 -4.45 -5.49 16.24
N ASP A 36 -5.25 -6.52 15.97
CA ASP A 36 -6.54 -6.79 16.61
C ASP A 36 -7.54 -5.61 16.60
N LEU A 37 -7.42 -4.71 15.64
CA LEU A 37 -8.34 -3.59 15.50
C LEU A 37 -9.72 -4.10 15.02
N LYS A 38 -10.72 -3.91 15.85
CA LYS A 38 -12.13 -4.09 15.46
C LYS A 38 -12.61 -2.92 14.59
N PRO A 39 -13.65 -3.11 13.77
CA PRO A 39 -14.23 -2.03 12.96
C PRO A 39 -15.07 -1.07 13.82
N GLU A 40 -14.54 -0.64 14.95
CA GLU A 40 -15.19 0.23 15.95
C GLU A 40 -14.61 1.65 15.90
N LEU A 41 -14.31 2.15 14.71
CA LEU A 41 -13.79 3.51 14.53
C LEU A 41 -14.90 4.52 14.26
N GLY A 42 -14.65 5.80 14.58
CA GLY A 42 -15.57 6.89 14.24
C GLY A 42 -15.86 6.93 12.74
N ALA A 43 -14.86 6.71 11.88
CA ALA A 43 -15.00 6.60 10.43
C ALA A 43 -15.96 5.49 9.97
N TYR A 44 -16.20 4.47 10.80
CA TYR A 44 -17.17 3.40 10.56
C TYR A 44 -18.52 3.63 11.27
N GLY A 45 -18.72 4.82 11.83
CA GLY A 45 -19.99 5.21 12.47
C GLY A 45 -20.06 4.93 13.97
N ASN A 46 -19.00 4.44 14.61
CA ASN A 46 -18.99 4.27 16.07
C ASN A 46 -18.93 5.64 16.76
N LYS A 47 -19.93 5.90 17.64
CA LYS A 47 -20.06 7.19 18.37
C LYS A 47 -19.36 7.19 19.74
N MET A 48 -19.01 6.02 20.25
CA MET A 48 -18.41 5.87 21.59
C MET A 48 -16.90 6.05 21.55
N VAL A 49 -16.24 5.52 20.50
CA VAL A 49 -14.79 5.58 20.33
C VAL A 49 -14.37 6.92 19.76
N LYS A 50 -13.36 7.54 20.35
CA LYS A 50 -12.82 8.82 19.89
C LYS A 50 -11.58 8.61 19.04
N THR A 51 -11.70 8.77 17.74
CA THR A 51 -10.61 8.56 16.75
C THR A 51 -10.38 9.78 15.85
N PRO A 52 -10.13 10.98 16.41
CA PRO A 52 -10.17 12.24 15.66
C PRO A 52 -9.14 12.29 14.52
N ASN A 53 -7.97 11.68 14.67
CA ASN A 53 -6.94 11.67 13.64
C ASN A 53 -7.28 10.70 12.50
N ILE A 54 -7.78 9.51 12.83
CA ILE A 54 -8.26 8.53 11.83
C ILE A 54 -9.47 9.09 11.10
N ASP A 55 -10.40 9.72 11.82
CA ASP A 55 -11.59 10.34 11.23
C ASP A 55 -11.22 11.51 10.29
N ARG A 56 -10.18 12.28 10.63
CA ARG A 56 -9.65 13.31 9.74
C ARG A 56 -9.02 12.71 8.48
N LEU A 57 -8.25 11.64 8.61
CA LEU A 57 -7.68 10.92 7.47
C LEU A 57 -8.78 10.35 6.59
N ALA A 58 -9.80 9.73 7.18
CA ALA A 58 -10.94 9.16 6.45
C ALA A 58 -11.68 10.19 5.58
N LYS A 59 -11.81 11.44 6.06
CA LYS A 59 -12.48 12.53 5.30
C LYS A 59 -11.75 12.92 4.02
N MET A 60 -10.46 12.64 3.89
CA MET A 60 -9.63 13.01 2.73
C MET A 60 -9.07 11.80 1.98
N SER A 61 -9.57 10.62 2.27
CA SER A 61 -9.11 9.36 1.68
C SER A 61 -10.28 8.45 1.29
N THR A 62 -9.97 7.37 0.60
CA THR A 62 -10.96 6.32 0.33
C THR A 62 -11.07 5.40 1.54
N VAL A 63 -12.29 5.24 2.07
CA VAL A 63 -12.61 4.34 3.17
C VAL A 63 -13.24 3.08 2.63
N PHE A 64 -12.66 1.92 2.92
CA PHE A 64 -13.20 0.62 2.54
C PHE A 64 -14.04 0.06 3.70
N MET A 65 -15.35 0.05 3.54
CA MET A 65 -16.31 -0.40 4.55
C MET A 65 -16.44 -1.93 4.64
N SER A 66 -16.05 -2.64 3.59
CA SER A 66 -16.20 -4.10 3.49
C SER A 66 -14.87 -4.75 3.07
N ASN A 67 -13.82 -4.45 3.82
CA ASN A 67 -12.52 -5.07 3.63
C ASN A 67 -12.28 -6.14 4.72
N TYR A 68 -11.86 -7.34 4.32
CA TYR A 68 -11.75 -8.49 5.20
C TYR A 68 -10.35 -9.09 5.16
N CYS A 69 -9.88 -9.58 6.29
CA CYS A 69 -8.65 -10.37 6.35
C CYS A 69 -8.88 -11.77 5.74
N GLN A 70 -7.80 -12.39 5.26
CA GLN A 70 -7.90 -13.72 4.65
C GLN A 70 -8.13 -14.83 5.68
N GLN A 71 -7.72 -14.61 6.92
CA GLN A 71 -7.98 -15.50 8.05
C GLN A 71 -7.90 -14.69 9.34
N ALA A 72 -8.80 -14.93 10.29
CA ALA A 72 -8.88 -14.19 11.55
C ALA A 72 -7.82 -14.63 12.59
N VAL A 73 -6.58 -14.79 12.13
CA VAL A 73 -5.40 -15.15 12.93
C VAL A 73 -4.20 -14.34 12.43
N CYS A 74 -3.42 -13.76 13.33
CA CYS A 74 -2.38 -12.78 12.98
C CYS A 74 -1.26 -13.35 12.09
N GLY A 75 -0.81 -14.57 12.28
CA GLY A 75 0.23 -15.21 11.44
C GLY A 75 -0.19 -15.31 9.97
N PRO A 76 -1.25 -16.07 9.66
CA PRO A 76 -1.77 -16.23 8.30
C PRO A 76 -2.15 -14.90 7.65
N THR A 77 -2.83 -14.01 8.39
CA THR A 77 -3.24 -12.70 7.86
C THR A 77 -2.05 -11.85 7.47
N ARG A 78 -1.02 -11.79 8.33
CA ARG A 78 0.19 -10.99 8.03
C ARG A 78 1.00 -11.59 6.89
N ALA A 79 1.10 -12.91 6.81
CA ALA A 79 1.71 -13.57 5.66
C ALA A 79 0.98 -13.22 4.36
N SER A 80 -0.36 -13.31 4.36
CA SER A 80 -1.18 -12.93 3.20
C SER A 80 -1.03 -11.46 2.84
N LEU A 81 -1.04 -10.57 3.83
CA LEU A 81 -0.90 -9.12 3.63
C LEU A 81 0.46 -8.76 3.00
N MET A 82 1.54 -9.39 3.48
CA MET A 82 2.89 -9.10 3.01
C MET A 82 3.27 -9.75 1.69
N THR A 83 2.53 -10.76 1.25
CA THR A 83 2.82 -11.50 0.01
C THR A 83 1.75 -11.32 -1.07
N GLY A 84 0.56 -10.83 -0.71
CA GLY A 84 -0.60 -10.80 -1.60
C GLY A 84 -1.20 -12.18 -1.86
N MET A 85 -0.71 -13.23 -1.19
CA MET A 85 -1.13 -14.61 -1.41
C MET A 85 -2.04 -15.10 -0.29
N ARG A 86 -3.01 -15.94 -0.64
CA ARG A 86 -3.92 -16.56 0.33
C ARG A 86 -3.23 -17.63 1.17
N PRO A 87 -3.75 -17.97 2.36
CA PRO A 87 -3.23 -19.07 3.19
C PRO A 87 -3.18 -20.43 2.46
N ASP A 88 -4.10 -20.67 1.53
CA ASP A 88 -4.09 -21.86 0.66
C ASP A 88 -2.81 -22.00 -0.15
N TYR A 89 -2.25 -20.89 -0.58
CA TYR A 89 -0.99 -20.82 -1.32
C TYR A 89 0.21 -20.84 -0.37
N THR A 90 0.21 -19.96 0.64
CA THR A 90 1.35 -19.81 1.56
C THR A 90 1.52 -21.01 2.49
N LYS A 91 0.48 -21.83 2.68
CA LYS A 91 0.40 -22.96 3.63
C LYS A 91 0.62 -22.55 5.08
N ILE A 92 0.36 -21.27 5.39
CA ILE A 92 0.46 -20.74 6.75
C ILE A 92 -0.95 -20.58 7.29
N TRP A 93 -1.30 -21.44 8.24
CA TRP A 93 -2.63 -21.52 8.84
C TRP A 93 -2.62 -21.25 10.34
N ASP A 94 -1.42 -21.25 10.94
CA ASP A 94 -1.21 -21.17 12.37
C ASP A 94 -0.19 -20.08 12.76
N LEU A 95 0.21 -20.07 14.02
CA LEU A 95 1.17 -19.13 14.59
C LEU A 95 2.59 -19.69 14.70
N LYS A 96 2.84 -20.92 14.25
CA LYS A 96 4.12 -21.63 14.42
C LYS A 96 4.86 -21.80 13.11
N THR A 97 4.12 -22.00 12.02
CA THR A 97 4.67 -22.26 10.69
C THR A 97 5.44 -21.05 10.18
N GLN A 98 6.70 -21.25 9.85
CA GLN A 98 7.56 -20.21 9.32
C GLN A 98 7.28 -19.98 7.83
N MET A 99 7.15 -18.72 7.43
CA MET A 99 6.84 -18.38 6.05
C MET A 99 7.96 -18.82 5.09
N ARG A 100 9.22 -18.66 5.47
CA ARG A 100 10.37 -19.01 4.63
C ARG A 100 10.62 -20.51 4.54
N ASP A 101 10.24 -21.28 5.56
CA ASP A 101 10.35 -22.73 5.51
C ASP A 101 9.36 -23.31 4.49
N MET A 102 8.16 -22.73 4.40
CA MET A 102 7.13 -23.17 3.47
C MET A 102 7.28 -22.55 2.07
N ASN A 103 7.80 -21.35 2.00
CA ASN A 103 7.88 -20.55 0.75
C ASN A 103 9.21 -19.79 0.71
N PRO A 104 10.34 -20.47 0.43
CA PRO A 104 11.67 -19.84 0.51
C PRO A 104 11.82 -18.65 -0.43
N ASP A 105 11.22 -18.71 -1.61
CA ASP A 105 11.38 -17.73 -2.69
C ASP A 105 10.21 -16.74 -2.79
N ILE A 106 9.23 -16.80 -1.89
CA ILE A 106 8.07 -15.91 -1.98
C ILE A 106 8.50 -14.45 -1.80
N LEU A 107 8.10 -13.61 -2.75
CA LEU A 107 8.39 -12.18 -2.70
C LEU A 107 7.43 -11.48 -1.75
N THR A 108 7.98 -10.69 -0.83
CA THR A 108 7.18 -9.88 0.09
C THR A 108 7.09 -8.43 -0.36
N LEU A 109 6.08 -7.70 0.10
CA LEU A 109 5.88 -6.29 -0.21
C LEU A 109 7.14 -5.43 0.01
N PRO A 110 7.86 -5.51 1.16
CA PRO A 110 9.11 -4.78 1.33
C PRO A 110 10.18 -5.16 0.30
N GLN A 111 10.36 -6.44 0.01
CA GLN A 111 11.32 -6.91 -0.99
C GLN A 111 10.97 -6.41 -2.40
N TYR A 112 9.68 -6.46 -2.75
CA TYR A 112 9.21 -5.90 -4.02
C TYR A 112 9.51 -4.40 -4.10
N LEU A 113 9.20 -3.64 -3.06
CA LEU A 113 9.48 -2.20 -3.04
C LEU A 113 10.99 -1.89 -3.15
N ILE A 114 11.84 -2.69 -2.50
CA ILE A 114 13.30 -2.58 -2.65
C ILE A 114 13.70 -2.80 -4.12
N SER A 115 13.16 -3.82 -4.77
CA SER A 115 13.45 -4.08 -6.19
C SER A 115 12.99 -2.94 -7.12
N GLN A 116 12.01 -2.16 -6.67
CA GLN A 116 11.54 -0.95 -7.34
C GLN A 116 12.33 0.32 -6.95
N GLY A 117 13.41 0.19 -6.17
CA GLY A 117 14.29 1.29 -5.78
C GLY A 117 13.77 2.14 -4.62
N TYR A 118 12.90 1.59 -3.77
CA TYR A 118 12.54 2.20 -2.49
C TYR A 118 13.49 1.75 -1.37
N ASN A 119 13.67 2.61 -0.38
CA ASN A 119 14.19 2.20 0.91
C ASN A 119 13.01 1.80 1.80
N THR A 120 13.03 0.59 2.35
CA THR A 120 11.97 0.10 3.23
C THR A 120 12.46 0.01 4.66
N VAL A 121 11.66 0.53 5.57
CA VAL A 121 11.90 0.50 7.02
C VAL A 121 10.63 0.01 7.70
N GLY A 122 10.78 -0.85 8.70
CA GLY A 122 9.67 -1.35 9.50
C GLY A 122 9.97 -1.26 10.99
N THR A 123 8.92 -1.04 11.78
CA THR A 123 8.99 -1.06 13.24
C THR A 123 7.74 -1.72 13.81
N GLY A 124 7.87 -2.34 14.99
CA GLY A 124 6.78 -3.06 15.65
C GLY A 124 6.43 -4.39 14.95
N LYS A 125 5.18 -4.80 15.10
CA LYS A 125 4.67 -6.09 14.62
C LYS A 125 4.22 -6.01 13.16
N ILE A 126 5.14 -6.05 12.23
CA ILE A 126 4.83 -6.15 10.78
C ILE A 126 4.58 -7.61 10.39
N TYR A 127 5.50 -8.50 10.72
CA TYR A 127 5.32 -9.94 10.61
C TYR A 127 4.95 -10.55 11.97
N HIS A 128 4.34 -11.73 11.96
CA HIS A 128 4.21 -12.49 13.21
C HIS A 128 5.61 -13.03 13.62
N PRO A 129 5.99 -13.02 14.92
CA PRO A 129 7.33 -13.44 15.35
C PRO A 129 7.75 -14.82 14.88
N SER A 130 6.83 -15.78 14.83
CA SER A 130 7.06 -17.14 14.32
C SER A 130 7.09 -17.22 12.79
N SER A 131 6.58 -16.22 12.08
CA SER A 131 6.64 -16.11 10.61
C SER A 131 7.60 -15.00 10.15
N ALA A 132 8.37 -14.43 11.09
CA ALA A 132 9.36 -13.43 10.77
C ALA A 132 10.41 -14.01 9.81
N ILE A 133 10.74 -13.24 8.81
CA ILE A 133 11.81 -13.56 7.89
C ILE A 133 13.13 -13.47 8.67
N LYS A 134 13.85 -14.59 8.77
CA LYS A 134 15.24 -14.59 9.23
C LYS A 134 16.14 -14.12 8.10
#